data_b7430d19dd5a3385a9116d9e9ed466b9
#
_entry.id   b7430d19dd5a3385a9116d9e9ed466b9
#
_cell.length_a   1.000
_cell.length_b   1.000
_cell.length_c   1.000
_cell.angle_alpha   90.00
_cell.angle_beta   90.00
_cell.angle_gamma   90.00
#
_symmetry.space_group_name_H-M   'P 1'
#
loop_
_entity.id
_entity.type
_entity.pdbx_description
1 polymer ?
#
loop_
_entity_poly.entity_id
_entity_poly.type
_entity_poly.pdbx_seq_one_letter_code
_entity_poly.pdbx_strand_id
1 'polypeptide(L)'
;MQFTQDMILHSDSGYCMPFEERNKDVEMTLGYGKQKHPKTGEAFFHHGVDFKAPHYMLSAIATGKVTGLGNDSVHGIYQIIRYGDYEVNYGHLSNVFVNYGQTVKAGQVVAVTANLLHMEVKFKGQELNPLEFLTMLYGNLKAVEKQGKVGMPEFVTIDMDVHTIYDKDQSDFD
;
A
#
# COMPACT_ATOMS: atom_id res chain seq x y z
N MET A 1 13.59 -2.51 9.08
CA MET A 1 14.47 -2.22 7.93
C MET A 1 14.74 -0.74 7.85
N GLN A 2 15.92 -0.38 7.44
CA GLN A 2 16.29 1.02 7.25
C GLN A 2 16.37 1.34 5.75
N PHE A 3 15.65 2.36 5.31
CA PHE A 3 15.68 2.77 3.92
C PHE A 3 16.95 3.54 3.62
N THR A 4 17.61 3.14 2.55
CA THR A 4 18.80 3.81 2.03
C THR A 4 18.38 4.77 0.91
N GLN A 5 19.31 5.62 0.45
CA GLN A 5 18.98 6.63 -0.53
C GLN A 5 18.55 6.02 -1.88
N ASP A 6 19.09 4.89 -2.25
CA ASP A 6 18.71 4.19 -3.48
C ASP A 6 17.31 3.58 -3.42
N MET A 7 16.70 3.50 -2.24
CA MET A 7 15.34 2.98 -2.05
C MET A 7 14.28 4.08 -2.13
N ILE A 8 14.66 5.33 -2.25
CA ILE A 8 13.69 6.42 -2.40
C ILE A 8 13.08 6.33 -3.79
N LEU A 9 11.76 6.29 -3.83
CA LEU A 9 11.03 6.22 -5.10
C LEU A 9 10.95 7.59 -5.73
N HIS A 10 11.36 7.68 -7.00
CA HIS A 10 11.26 8.90 -7.79
C HIS A 10 10.10 8.79 -8.76
N SER A 11 9.30 9.85 -8.86
CA SER A 11 8.11 9.84 -9.71
C SER A 11 7.88 11.20 -10.33
N ASP A 12 7.86 11.26 -11.67
CA ASP A 12 7.61 12.49 -12.41
C ASP A 12 6.19 13.02 -12.22
N SER A 13 5.23 12.14 -11.99
CA SER A 13 3.86 12.55 -11.76
C SER A 13 3.55 12.87 -10.30
N GLY A 14 4.55 12.80 -9.42
CA GLY A 14 4.37 13.00 -7.99
C GLY A 14 3.94 11.73 -7.27
N TYR A 15 3.33 11.90 -6.11
CA TYR A 15 2.98 10.80 -5.22
C TYR A 15 1.56 10.94 -4.71
N CYS A 16 0.97 9.81 -4.36
CA CYS A 16 -0.39 9.76 -3.82
C CYS A 16 -0.49 8.56 -2.88
N MET A 17 -1.28 8.66 -1.82
CA MET A 17 -1.56 7.50 -0.98
C MET A 17 -2.55 6.58 -1.71
N PRO A 18 -2.58 5.28 -1.38
CA PRO A 18 -3.44 4.31 -2.09
C PRO A 18 -4.92 4.65 -2.05
N PHE A 19 -5.39 5.24 -0.94
CA PHE A 19 -6.78 5.64 -0.77
C PHE A 19 -6.87 7.13 -0.57
N GLU A 20 -8.02 7.71 -0.90
CA GLU A 20 -8.24 9.13 -0.64
C GLU A 20 -8.18 9.43 0.87
N GLU A 21 -7.67 10.60 1.20
CA GLU A 21 -7.48 11.02 2.59
C GLU A 21 -8.77 11.07 3.40
N ARG A 22 -9.90 11.29 2.73
CA ARG A 22 -11.18 11.29 3.43
C ARG A 22 -11.62 9.91 3.87
N ASN A 23 -10.96 8.87 3.39
CA ASN A 23 -11.19 7.51 3.86
C ASN A 23 -10.42 7.29 5.16
N LYS A 24 -10.76 8.07 6.17
CA LYS A 24 -10.07 8.06 7.46
C LYS A 24 -10.31 6.79 8.27
N ASP A 25 -11.28 6.00 7.84
CA ASP A 25 -11.66 4.78 8.54
C ASP A 25 -10.88 3.56 8.06
N VAL A 26 -9.91 3.75 7.19
CA VAL A 26 -9.05 2.65 6.76
C VAL A 26 -8.22 2.19 7.94
N GLU A 27 -8.41 0.95 8.34
CA GLU A 27 -7.65 0.37 9.44
C GLU A 27 -6.97 -0.91 8.97
N MET A 28 -5.81 -1.18 9.55
CA MET A 28 -5.09 -2.41 9.29
C MET A 28 -5.68 -3.52 10.13
N THR A 29 -6.16 -4.58 9.48
CA THR A 29 -6.77 -5.71 10.17
C THR A 29 -5.80 -6.87 10.38
N LEU A 30 -4.70 -6.91 9.62
CA LEU A 30 -3.67 -7.92 9.77
C LEU A 30 -2.33 -7.35 9.34
N GLY A 31 -1.34 -7.39 10.24
CA GLY A 31 -0.02 -6.83 10.00
C GLY A 31 0.90 -7.80 9.27
N TYR A 32 2.03 -7.25 8.82
CA TYR A 32 3.09 -8.00 8.17
C TYR A 32 3.90 -8.80 9.18
N GLY A 33 4.31 -10.00 8.79
CA GLY A 33 5.25 -10.79 9.55
C GLY A 33 4.61 -11.92 10.32
N LYS A 34 5.21 -12.30 11.44
CA LYS A 34 4.75 -13.43 12.25
C LYS A 34 3.43 -13.10 12.94
N GLN A 35 2.45 -13.94 12.72
CA GLN A 35 1.10 -13.78 13.26
C GLN A 35 0.61 -15.11 13.82
N LYS A 36 -0.48 -15.06 14.60
CA LYS A 36 -1.17 -16.24 15.07
C LYS A 36 -2.62 -16.17 14.64
N HIS A 37 -3.15 -17.29 14.18
CA HIS A 37 -4.55 -17.35 13.82
C HIS A 37 -5.41 -17.13 15.08
N PRO A 38 -6.34 -16.16 15.07
CA PRO A 38 -7.06 -15.79 16.29
C PRO A 38 -7.93 -16.91 16.87
N LYS A 39 -8.37 -17.85 16.05
CA LYS A 39 -9.23 -18.96 16.51
C LYS A 39 -8.45 -20.22 16.87
N THR A 40 -7.44 -20.54 16.11
CA THR A 40 -6.70 -21.81 16.29
C THR A 40 -5.40 -21.64 17.04
N GLY A 41 -4.87 -20.40 17.13
CA GLY A 41 -3.56 -20.14 17.70
C GLY A 41 -2.41 -20.61 16.82
N GLU A 42 -2.68 -21.09 15.62
CA GLU A 42 -1.66 -21.56 14.69
C GLU A 42 -0.82 -20.39 14.20
N ALA A 43 0.51 -20.53 14.28
CA ALA A 43 1.42 -19.51 13.81
C ALA A 43 1.56 -19.56 12.30
N PHE A 44 1.64 -18.38 11.70
CA PHE A 44 1.88 -18.25 10.26
C PHE A 44 2.65 -16.96 10.00
N PHE A 45 3.19 -16.84 8.79
CA PHE A 45 3.86 -15.63 8.35
C PHE A 45 2.99 -14.92 7.32
N HIS A 46 2.62 -13.67 7.59
CA HIS A 46 1.81 -12.84 6.68
C HIS A 46 2.74 -12.01 5.81
N HIS A 47 2.69 -12.25 4.50
CA HIS A 47 3.61 -11.62 3.54
C HIS A 47 3.19 -10.24 3.07
N GLY A 48 2.15 -9.69 3.63
CA GLY A 48 1.64 -8.38 3.30
C GLY A 48 0.92 -7.77 4.47
N VAL A 49 0.13 -6.76 4.20
CA VAL A 49 -0.78 -6.16 5.18
C VAL A 49 -2.19 -6.18 4.63
N ASP A 50 -3.16 -6.33 5.50
CA ASP A 50 -4.57 -6.25 5.15
C ASP A 50 -5.18 -5.00 5.75
N PHE A 51 -5.89 -4.25 4.91
CA PHE A 51 -6.64 -3.07 5.33
C PHE A 51 -8.12 -3.30 5.13
N LYS A 52 -8.91 -2.89 6.08
CA LYS A 52 -10.36 -2.84 5.91
C LYS A 52 -10.70 -1.76 4.90
N ALA A 53 -11.21 -2.15 3.75
CA ALA A 53 -11.42 -1.23 2.63
C ALA A 53 -12.61 -1.72 1.79
N PRO A 54 -13.86 -1.55 2.27
CA PRO A 54 -15.04 -2.04 1.55
C PRO A 54 -15.35 -1.14 0.37
N HIS A 55 -15.09 -1.65 -0.84
CA HIS A 55 -15.38 -0.96 -2.10
C HIS A 55 -14.73 0.42 -2.20
N TYR A 56 -13.48 0.51 -1.74
CA TYR A 56 -12.70 1.75 -1.84
C TYR A 56 -12.01 1.84 -3.19
N MET A 57 -12.00 3.04 -3.76
CA MET A 57 -11.21 3.32 -4.96
C MET A 57 -9.73 3.30 -4.59
N LEU A 58 -8.96 2.58 -5.40
CA LEU A 58 -7.52 2.44 -5.22
C LEU A 58 -6.81 3.30 -6.26
N SER A 59 -5.92 4.16 -5.79
CA SER A 59 -5.15 5.06 -6.66
C SER A 59 -3.72 4.56 -6.81
N ALA A 60 -3.15 4.76 -8.00
CA ALA A 60 -1.72 4.58 -8.19
C ALA A 60 -0.97 5.58 -7.32
N ILE A 61 0.12 5.14 -6.72
CA ILE A 61 0.84 5.96 -5.73
C ILE A 61 1.95 6.81 -6.35
N ALA A 62 2.30 6.53 -7.60
CA ALA A 62 3.38 7.18 -8.33
C ALA A 62 3.25 6.81 -9.80
N THR A 63 4.17 7.31 -10.63
CA THR A 63 4.30 6.82 -12.00
C THR A 63 4.71 5.35 -11.96
N GLY A 64 3.99 4.51 -12.68
CA GLY A 64 4.24 3.08 -12.69
C GLY A 64 3.70 2.40 -13.92
N LYS A 65 3.81 1.08 -13.92
CA LYS A 65 3.36 0.25 -15.03
C LYS A 65 2.71 -1.02 -14.47
N VAL A 66 1.57 -1.40 -15.03
CA VAL A 66 0.88 -2.63 -14.64
C VAL A 66 1.66 -3.81 -15.21
N THR A 67 2.19 -4.66 -14.34
CA THR A 67 3.01 -5.81 -14.72
C THR A 67 2.37 -7.15 -14.39
N GLY A 68 1.22 -7.15 -13.74
CA GLY A 68 0.51 -8.39 -13.45
C GLY A 68 -0.96 -8.15 -13.17
N LEU A 69 -1.78 -9.08 -13.64
CA LEU A 69 -3.20 -9.15 -13.37
C LEU A 69 -3.57 -10.61 -13.24
N GLY A 70 -4.41 -10.95 -12.28
CA GLY A 70 -4.81 -12.34 -12.15
C GLY A 70 -5.84 -12.53 -11.05
N ASN A 71 -6.11 -13.81 -10.79
CA ASN A 71 -7.04 -14.22 -9.75
C ASN A 71 -6.55 -15.56 -9.21
N ASP A 72 -6.20 -15.61 -7.94
CA ASP A 72 -5.77 -16.86 -7.31
C ASP A 72 -6.40 -17.01 -5.92
N SER A 73 -6.16 -18.16 -5.28
CA SER A 73 -6.78 -18.47 -4.00
C SER A 73 -6.19 -17.65 -2.83
N VAL A 74 -4.99 -17.15 -2.98
CA VAL A 74 -4.31 -16.37 -1.94
C VAL A 74 -4.67 -14.91 -2.01
N HIS A 75 -4.64 -14.33 -3.22
CA HIS A 75 -4.78 -12.90 -3.43
C HIS A 75 -6.19 -12.49 -3.90
N GLY A 76 -7.03 -13.45 -4.32
CA GLY A 76 -8.25 -13.11 -5.03
C GLY A 76 -7.90 -12.42 -6.34
N ILE A 77 -8.75 -11.52 -6.79
CA ILE A 77 -8.42 -10.69 -7.97
C ILE A 77 -7.32 -9.74 -7.53
N TYR A 78 -6.22 -9.72 -8.29
CA TYR A 78 -5.07 -8.89 -7.92
C TYR A 78 -4.52 -8.14 -9.12
N GLN A 79 -3.81 -7.06 -8.81
CA GLN A 79 -3.13 -6.22 -9.78
C GLN A 79 -1.74 -5.89 -9.24
N ILE A 80 -0.72 -6.12 -10.05
CA ILE A 80 0.65 -5.76 -9.70
C ILE A 80 1.04 -4.53 -10.50
N ILE A 81 1.51 -3.50 -9.79
CA ILE A 81 2.02 -2.28 -10.40
C ILE A 81 3.47 -2.13 -9.98
N ARG A 82 4.32 -1.90 -10.96
CA ARG A 82 5.73 -1.64 -10.73
C ARG A 82 5.97 -0.13 -10.72
N TYR A 83 6.51 0.36 -9.61
CA TYR A 83 6.89 1.77 -9.44
C TYR A 83 8.42 1.79 -9.28
N GLY A 84 9.14 2.14 -10.34
CA GLY A 84 10.60 2.06 -10.31
C GLY A 84 11.07 0.65 -10.00
N ASP A 85 11.86 0.49 -8.96
CA ASP A 85 12.34 -0.82 -8.50
C ASP A 85 11.41 -1.50 -7.51
N TYR A 86 10.29 -0.84 -7.17
CA TYR A 86 9.27 -1.40 -6.30
C TYR A 86 8.23 -2.14 -7.10
N GLU A 87 7.78 -3.27 -6.56
CA GLU A 87 6.67 -4.04 -7.12
C GLU A 87 5.61 -4.14 -6.01
N VAL A 88 4.42 -3.65 -6.30
CA VAL A 88 3.32 -3.65 -5.33
C VAL A 88 2.20 -4.52 -5.86
N ASN A 89 1.83 -5.54 -5.08
CA ASN A 89 0.72 -6.43 -5.40
C ASN A 89 -0.49 -6.01 -4.54
N TYR A 90 -1.56 -5.63 -5.22
CA TYR A 90 -2.83 -5.24 -4.60
C TYR A 90 -3.82 -6.36 -4.79
N GLY A 91 -4.22 -7.01 -3.70
CA GLY A 91 -5.12 -8.17 -3.75
C GLY A 91 -6.50 -7.91 -3.16
N HIS A 92 -7.38 -8.87 -3.37
CA HIS A 92 -8.79 -8.85 -2.95
C HIS A 92 -9.55 -7.69 -3.57
N LEU A 93 -9.32 -7.48 -4.86
CA LEU A 93 -10.02 -6.45 -5.62
C LEU A 93 -11.36 -6.96 -6.11
N SER A 94 -12.32 -6.06 -6.33
CA SER A 94 -13.56 -6.41 -7.00
C SER A 94 -13.48 -6.12 -8.50
N ASN A 95 -12.71 -5.11 -8.89
CA ASN A 95 -12.55 -4.74 -10.28
C ASN A 95 -11.24 -4.01 -10.52
N VAL A 96 -10.69 -4.14 -11.72
CA VAL A 96 -9.47 -3.40 -12.13
C VAL A 96 -9.81 -2.58 -13.38
N PHE A 97 -9.23 -1.38 -13.45
CA PHE A 97 -9.56 -0.42 -14.51
C PHE A 97 -8.42 -0.19 -15.49
N VAL A 98 -7.24 -0.78 -15.23
CA VAL A 98 -6.06 -0.57 -16.08
C VAL A 98 -5.52 -1.92 -16.51
N ASN A 99 -5.23 -2.04 -17.80
CA ASN A 99 -4.79 -3.30 -18.38
C ASN A 99 -3.30 -3.54 -18.19
N TYR A 100 -2.92 -4.81 -18.34
CA TYR A 100 -1.51 -5.21 -18.34
C TYR A 100 -0.71 -4.35 -19.33
N GLY A 101 0.44 -3.88 -18.88
CA GLY A 101 1.35 -3.10 -19.72
C GLY A 101 1.08 -1.61 -19.78
N GLN A 102 -0.05 -1.15 -19.23
CA GLN A 102 -0.36 0.27 -19.24
C GLN A 102 0.44 1.02 -18.19
N THR A 103 0.82 2.24 -18.53
CA THR A 103 1.47 3.18 -17.60
C THR A 103 0.39 3.91 -16.80
N VAL A 104 0.67 4.13 -15.54
CA VAL A 104 -0.22 4.86 -14.63
C VAL A 104 0.52 6.04 -14.02
N LYS A 105 -0.24 7.03 -13.56
CA LYS A 105 0.29 8.22 -12.89
C LYS A 105 -0.26 8.32 -11.48
N ALA A 106 0.45 9.01 -10.61
CA ALA A 106 0.01 9.22 -9.24
C ALA A 106 -1.41 9.79 -9.21
N GLY A 107 -2.27 9.21 -8.38
CA GLY A 107 -3.66 9.66 -8.24
C GLY A 107 -4.62 9.05 -9.24
N GLN A 108 -4.13 8.34 -10.25
CA GLN A 108 -5.01 7.66 -11.20
C GLN A 108 -5.71 6.49 -10.53
N VAL A 109 -7.02 6.40 -10.63
CA VAL A 109 -7.78 5.28 -10.08
C VAL A 109 -7.51 4.05 -10.93
N VAL A 110 -7.01 2.99 -10.32
CA VAL A 110 -6.58 1.79 -11.02
C VAL A 110 -7.42 0.56 -10.71
N ALA A 111 -8.17 0.60 -9.61
CA ALA A 111 -8.98 -0.54 -9.18
C ALA A 111 -9.97 -0.10 -8.11
N VAL A 112 -10.84 -1.03 -7.73
CA VAL A 112 -11.70 -0.89 -6.56
C VAL A 112 -11.60 -2.16 -5.75
N THR A 113 -11.53 -2.03 -4.43
CA THR A 113 -11.44 -3.17 -3.52
C THR A 113 -12.76 -3.90 -3.38
N ALA A 114 -12.72 -5.16 -2.95
CA ALA A 114 -13.93 -5.87 -2.53
C ALA A 114 -14.23 -5.46 -1.08
N ASN A 115 -13.86 -6.28 -0.10
CA ASN A 115 -14.10 -5.94 1.31
C ASN A 115 -12.86 -5.46 2.03
N LEU A 116 -11.69 -5.84 1.52
CA LEU A 116 -10.41 -5.47 2.11
C LEU A 116 -9.38 -5.30 1.00
N LEU A 117 -8.25 -4.70 1.33
CA LEU A 117 -7.08 -4.67 0.48
C LEU A 117 -5.98 -5.48 1.12
N HIS A 118 -5.46 -6.47 0.39
CA HIS A 118 -4.21 -7.14 0.75
C HIS A 118 -3.10 -6.53 -0.09
N MET A 119 -2.03 -6.06 0.56
CA MET A 119 -0.96 -5.34 -0.11
C MET A 119 0.38 -5.99 0.22
N GLU A 120 1.13 -6.34 -0.82
CA GLU A 120 2.49 -6.86 -0.71
C GLU A 120 3.44 -5.94 -1.45
N VAL A 121 4.65 -5.78 -0.92
CA VAL A 121 5.65 -4.90 -1.53
C VAL A 121 6.98 -5.63 -1.63
N LYS A 122 7.62 -5.51 -2.79
CA LYS A 122 8.99 -5.97 -3.01
C LYS A 122 9.83 -4.82 -3.54
N PHE A 123 11.10 -4.79 -3.15
CA PHE A 123 12.09 -3.89 -3.70
C PHE A 123 13.20 -4.73 -4.33
N LYS A 124 13.38 -4.59 -5.64
CA LYS A 124 14.34 -5.41 -6.40
C LYS A 124 14.20 -6.90 -6.09
N GLY A 125 12.94 -7.36 -6.02
CA GLY A 125 12.62 -8.75 -5.76
C GLY A 125 12.64 -9.16 -4.30
N GLN A 126 13.00 -8.28 -3.37
CA GLN A 126 13.08 -8.57 -1.96
C GLN A 126 11.86 -8.05 -1.23
N GLU A 127 11.22 -8.94 -0.46
CA GLU A 127 10.00 -8.60 0.25
C GLU A 127 10.25 -7.57 1.35
N LEU A 128 9.34 -6.61 1.47
CA LEU A 128 9.37 -5.59 2.49
C LEU A 128 8.08 -5.58 3.29
N ASN A 129 8.15 -5.02 4.50
CA ASN A 129 6.95 -4.65 5.25
C ASN A 129 6.28 -3.48 4.53
N PRO A 130 5.05 -3.65 4.04
CA PRO A 130 4.37 -2.58 3.30
C PRO A 130 4.21 -1.27 4.06
N LEU A 131 4.14 -1.32 5.39
CA LEU A 131 4.01 -0.10 6.18
C LEU A 131 5.27 0.76 6.11
N GLU A 132 6.44 0.13 6.02
CA GLU A 132 7.69 0.88 5.83
C GLU A 132 7.70 1.57 4.48
N PHE A 133 7.19 0.88 3.44
CA PHE A 133 7.05 1.47 2.12
C PHE A 133 6.10 2.68 2.13
N LEU A 134 4.95 2.54 2.79
CA LEU A 134 3.99 3.63 2.89
C LEU A 134 4.55 4.82 3.67
N THR A 135 5.36 4.55 4.69
CA THR A 135 6.02 5.62 5.44
C THR A 135 7.02 6.38 4.56
N MET A 136 7.77 5.67 3.75
CA MET A 136 8.69 6.31 2.78
C MET A 136 7.89 7.15 1.79
N LEU A 137 6.80 6.62 1.26
CA LEU A 137 5.92 7.32 0.33
C LEU A 137 5.39 8.62 0.94
N TYR A 138 4.93 8.54 2.17
CA TYR A 138 4.44 9.70 2.90
C TYR A 138 5.54 10.76 3.05
N GLY A 139 6.76 10.32 3.33
CA GLY A 139 7.92 11.22 3.39
C GLY A 139 8.16 11.95 2.08
N ASN A 140 8.01 11.25 0.96
CA ASN A 140 8.14 11.85 -0.36
C ASN A 140 7.06 12.89 -0.61
N LEU A 141 5.83 12.62 -0.19
CA LEU A 141 4.73 13.58 -0.29
C LEU A 141 5.04 14.85 0.48
N LYS A 142 5.53 14.72 1.70
CA LYS A 142 5.89 15.88 2.52
C LYS A 142 7.01 16.71 1.91
N ALA A 143 8.01 16.04 1.34
CA ALA A 143 9.13 16.73 0.72
C ALA A 143 8.67 17.55 -0.49
N VAL A 144 7.78 17.02 -1.31
CA VAL A 144 7.23 17.74 -2.47
C VAL A 144 6.43 18.96 -2.01
N GLU A 145 5.63 18.84 -0.97
CA GLU A 145 4.89 19.97 -0.43
C GLU A 145 5.79 21.10 0.03
N LYS A 146 6.86 20.76 0.75
CA LYS A 146 7.79 21.77 1.26
C LYS A 146 8.49 22.54 0.14
N GLN A 147 8.73 21.87 -0.98
CA GLN A 147 9.47 22.49 -2.09
C GLN A 147 8.65 23.50 -2.86
N GLY A 148 7.36 23.32 -2.96
CA GLY A 148 6.66 24.17 -3.89
C GLY A 148 5.28 24.59 -3.51
N LYS A 149 4.71 24.03 -2.50
CA LYS A 149 3.30 24.22 -2.26
C LYS A 149 3.01 24.50 -0.81
N VAL A 150 2.00 25.28 -0.63
CA VAL A 150 1.54 25.67 0.68
C VAL A 150 0.41 24.73 1.10
N GLY A 151 0.50 24.26 2.31
CA GLY A 151 -0.66 23.81 3.02
C GLY A 151 -1.26 22.47 2.63
N MET A 152 -0.62 21.39 3.02
CA MET A 152 -1.28 20.10 3.09
C MET A 152 -0.89 19.44 4.40
N PRO A 153 -1.22 20.08 5.53
CA PRO A 153 -0.79 19.61 6.85
C PRO A 153 -1.46 18.31 7.29
N GLU A 154 -2.51 17.91 6.60
CA GLU A 154 -3.29 16.72 6.93
C GLU A 154 -2.49 15.44 6.80
N PHE A 155 -1.43 15.44 6.04
CA PHE A 155 -0.62 14.23 5.82
C PHE A 155 0.08 13.75 7.09
N VAL A 156 0.31 14.64 8.03
CA VAL A 156 0.86 14.25 9.32
C VAL A 156 -0.09 13.28 10.03
N THR A 157 -1.38 13.56 9.95
CA THR A 157 -2.40 12.71 10.58
C THR A 157 -2.42 11.33 9.93
N ILE A 158 -2.33 11.27 8.59
CA ILE A 158 -2.34 9.99 7.87
C ILE A 158 -1.17 9.10 8.31
N ASP A 159 0.01 9.66 8.41
CA ASP A 159 1.19 8.93 8.85
C ASP A 159 1.00 8.37 10.26
N MET A 160 0.51 9.18 11.16
CA MET A 160 0.24 8.75 12.53
C MET A 160 -0.81 7.64 12.58
N ASP A 161 -1.85 7.76 11.79
CA ASP A 161 -2.92 6.77 11.78
C ASP A 161 -2.42 5.41 11.31
N VAL A 162 -1.65 5.38 10.24
CA VAL A 162 -1.07 4.14 9.72
C VAL A 162 -0.17 3.48 10.77
N HIS A 163 0.68 4.27 11.40
CA HIS A 163 1.60 3.77 12.40
C HIS A 163 0.87 3.25 13.64
N THR A 164 -0.12 3.99 14.11
CA THR A 164 -0.90 3.61 15.28
C THR A 164 -1.67 2.32 15.04
N ILE A 165 -2.28 2.18 13.87
CA ILE A 165 -3.04 0.99 13.50
C ILE A 165 -2.11 -0.22 13.44
N TYR A 166 -0.91 -0.05 12.89
CA TYR A 166 0.08 -1.12 12.84
C TYR A 166 0.43 -1.63 14.23
N ASP A 167 0.76 -0.72 15.14
CA ASP A 167 1.14 -1.08 16.50
C ASP A 167 0.00 -1.82 17.22
N LYS A 168 -1.23 -1.35 17.03
CA LYS A 168 -2.40 -1.98 17.61
C LYS A 168 -2.59 -3.40 17.11
N ASP A 169 -2.49 -3.61 15.79
CA ASP A 169 -2.69 -4.93 15.21
C ASP A 169 -1.59 -5.90 15.61
N GLN A 170 -0.36 -5.43 15.71
CA GLN A 170 0.74 -6.28 16.17
C GLN A 170 0.48 -6.75 17.61
N SER A 171 -0.01 -5.89 18.46
CA SER A 171 -0.32 -6.28 19.84
C SER A 171 -1.48 -7.29 19.91
N ASP A 172 -2.44 -7.19 19.01
CA ASP A 172 -3.58 -8.10 18.98
C ASP A 172 -3.21 -9.53 18.55
N PHE A 173 -2.14 -9.68 17.78
CA PHE A 173 -1.72 -10.97 17.26
C PHE A 173 -0.53 -11.57 18.03
N ASP A 174 0.06 -10.83 18.89
CA ASP A 174 1.13 -11.32 19.77
C ASP A 174 0.53 -12.01 20.99
#